data_f0eaaa1c076b747d2d67b0870724ab4e
#
_entry.id   f0eaaa1c076b747d2d67b0870724ab4e
#
_cell.length_a   1.000
_cell.length_b   1.000
_cell.length_c   1.000
_cell.angle_alpha   90.00
_cell.angle_beta   90.00
_cell.angle_gamma   90.00
#
_symmetry.space_group_name_H-M   'P 1'
#
loop_
_entity.id
_entity.type
_entity.pdbx_description
1 polymer ?
#
loop_
_entity_poly.entity_id
_entity_poly.type
_entity_poly.pdbx_seq_one_letter_code
_entity_poly.pdbx_strand_id
1 'polypeptide(L)'
;MPKIAHISDIHIRSLKRHDEYIDIFKKLSKDCADNKVDYIFLGGDIFHTKLTGISPEYIELLTWWLNDLSSIAPVHMILGNHDLNESNLSRQDAVSPIVSAMNNSNIFLYKKSGVYEFHPGWNWCIFSISDKEGWKSVKPMKNKINIACYHGPVSGARTETGYELEGEVTTSFFKDYDYAFLGDIHTFQFLGTKEIEIVVSEEELKNYSNYEIIEEVSQ
;
A
#
# COMPACT_ATOMS: atom_id res chain seq x y z
N MET A 1 16.05 6.05 12.82
CA MET A 1 14.96 6.21 11.85
C MET A 1 14.10 4.98 11.90
N PRO A 2 12.77 5.10 11.72
CA PRO A 2 11.92 3.92 11.66
C PRO A 2 12.20 3.13 10.37
N LYS A 3 12.22 1.81 10.50
CA LYS A 3 12.31 0.87 9.39
C LYS A 3 10.90 0.49 8.98
N ILE A 4 10.55 0.68 7.70
CA ILE A 4 9.19 0.51 7.18
C ILE A 4 9.20 -0.53 6.08
N ALA A 5 8.33 -1.53 6.15
CA ALA A 5 8.03 -2.40 5.03
C ALA A 5 6.88 -1.80 4.22
N HIS A 6 7.12 -1.52 2.94
CA HIS A 6 6.09 -1.08 2.00
C HIS A 6 5.68 -2.24 1.10
N ILE A 7 4.41 -2.55 1.06
CA ILE A 7 3.81 -3.67 0.32
C ILE A 7 2.58 -3.15 -0.40
N SER A 8 2.39 -3.46 -1.68
CA SER A 8 1.23 -3.03 -2.46
C SER A 8 0.80 -4.09 -3.46
N ASP A 9 -0.39 -3.94 -4.04
CA ASP A 9 -0.86 -4.69 -5.20
C ASP A 9 -0.84 -6.22 -5.02
N ILE A 10 -1.35 -6.67 -3.87
CA ILE A 10 -1.33 -8.08 -3.46
C ILE A 10 -2.28 -8.91 -4.32
N HIS A 11 -3.43 -8.34 -4.68
CA HIS A 11 -4.42 -8.95 -5.55
C HIS A 11 -4.79 -10.37 -5.18
N ILE A 12 -5.22 -10.60 -3.94
CA ILE A 12 -5.71 -11.92 -3.52
C ILE A 12 -6.78 -12.39 -4.51
N ARG A 13 -6.51 -13.50 -5.19
CA ARG A 13 -7.37 -14.07 -6.23
C ARG A 13 -7.47 -15.58 -6.10
N SER A 14 -8.38 -16.16 -6.84
CA SER A 14 -8.59 -17.58 -7.06
C SER A 14 -8.21 -18.51 -5.88
N LEU A 15 -9.21 -19.16 -5.30
CA LEU A 15 -9.05 -20.13 -4.23
C LEU A 15 -7.93 -21.16 -4.49
N LYS A 16 -7.73 -21.56 -5.74
CA LYS A 16 -6.68 -22.52 -6.15
C LYS A 16 -5.26 -22.03 -5.89
N ARG A 17 -5.07 -20.72 -5.67
CA ARG A 17 -3.77 -20.11 -5.41
C ARG A 17 -3.55 -19.75 -3.94
N HIS A 18 -4.51 -20.03 -3.06
CA HIS A 18 -4.38 -19.64 -1.65
C HIS A 18 -3.19 -20.28 -0.96
N ASP A 19 -2.82 -21.50 -1.30
CA ASP A 19 -1.61 -22.14 -0.74
C ASP A 19 -0.35 -21.36 -1.14
N GLU A 20 -0.27 -20.83 -2.37
CA GLU A 20 0.84 -19.98 -2.83
C GLU A 20 0.87 -18.68 -2.02
N TYR A 21 -0.28 -18.03 -1.79
CA TYR A 21 -0.36 -16.82 -0.95
C TYR A 21 0.09 -17.10 0.49
N ILE A 22 -0.35 -18.22 1.08
CA ILE A 22 0.04 -18.59 2.44
C ILE A 22 1.56 -18.72 2.54
N ASP A 23 2.20 -19.38 1.59
CA ASP A 23 3.65 -19.57 1.58
C ASP A 23 4.40 -18.25 1.42
N ILE A 24 3.92 -17.37 0.53
CA ILE A 24 4.49 -16.05 0.30
C ILE A 24 4.31 -15.17 1.54
N PHE A 25 3.10 -15.12 2.10
CA PHE A 25 2.81 -14.31 3.28
C PHE A 25 3.63 -14.72 4.50
N LYS A 26 3.83 -16.02 4.73
CA LYS A 26 4.73 -16.51 5.79
C LYS A 26 6.16 -16.04 5.61
N LYS A 27 6.66 -16.05 4.37
CA LYS A 27 8.04 -15.60 4.09
C LYS A 27 8.16 -14.10 4.28
N LEU A 28 7.20 -13.33 3.77
CA LEU A 28 7.14 -11.89 3.94
C LEU A 28 7.07 -11.48 5.42
N SER A 29 6.20 -12.12 6.18
CA SER A 29 6.11 -11.90 7.64
C SER A 29 7.43 -12.23 8.33
N LYS A 30 8.05 -13.36 7.95
CA LYS A 30 9.36 -13.72 8.48
C LYS A 30 10.42 -12.66 8.17
N ASP A 31 10.45 -12.14 6.95
CA ASP A 31 11.42 -11.12 6.57
C ASP A 31 11.16 -9.80 7.30
N CYS A 32 9.91 -9.40 7.48
CA CYS A 32 9.57 -8.25 8.32
C CYS A 32 10.07 -8.43 9.76
N ALA A 33 9.90 -9.61 10.33
CA ALA A 33 10.36 -9.92 11.68
C ALA A 33 11.89 -9.97 11.79
N ASP A 34 12.57 -10.66 10.85
CA ASP A 34 14.04 -10.79 10.82
C ASP A 34 14.71 -9.42 10.68
N ASN A 35 14.12 -8.54 9.88
CA ASN A 35 14.59 -7.18 9.68
C ASN A 35 14.14 -6.21 10.77
N LYS A 36 13.29 -6.64 11.70
CA LYS A 36 12.78 -5.84 12.81
C LYS A 36 12.15 -4.53 12.34
N VAL A 37 11.21 -4.63 11.40
CA VAL A 37 10.50 -3.47 10.89
C VAL A 37 9.69 -2.81 12.03
N ASP A 38 9.69 -1.49 12.06
CA ASP A 38 8.93 -0.70 13.04
C ASP A 38 7.49 -0.48 12.59
N TYR A 39 7.24 -0.47 11.27
CA TYR A 39 5.94 -0.24 10.65
C TYR A 39 5.80 -1.04 9.36
N ILE A 40 4.56 -1.40 9.02
CA ILE A 40 4.20 -2.04 7.76
C ILE A 40 3.17 -1.13 7.07
N PHE A 41 3.38 -0.81 5.80
CA PHE A 41 2.45 -0.02 5.00
C PHE A 41 1.93 -0.84 3.83
N LEU A 42 0.60 -1.02 3.74
CA LEU A 42 -0.07 -1.69 2.63
C LEU A 42 -0.66 -0.64 1.68
N GLY A 43 -0.13 -0.58 0.48
CA GLY A 43 -0.41 0.48 -0.51
C GLY A 43 -1.70 0.30 -1.33
N GLY A 44 -2.58 -0.60 -0.97
CA GLY A 44 -3.86 -0.84 -1.66
C GLY A 44 -3.85 -2.07 -2.56
N ASP A 45 -4.97 -2.29 -3.25
CA ASP A 45 -5.26 -3.44 -4.11
C ASP A 45 -5.02 -4.79 -3.41
N ILE A 46 -5.69 -4.92 -2.25
CA ILE A 46 -5.65 -6.14 -1.45
C ILE A 46 -6.34 -7.29 -2.19
N PHE A 47 -7.50 -7.03 -2.80
CA PHE A 47 -8.25 -8.02 -3.57
C PHE A 47 -8.16 -7.77 -5.06
N HIS A 48 -8.08 -8.85 -5.85
CA HIS A 48 -8.09 -8.75 -7.31
C HIS A 48 -9.48 -8.43 -7.88
N THR A 49 -10.53 -8.89 -7.26
CA THR A 49 -11.91 -8.74 -7.76
C THR A 49 -12.63 -7.58 -7.10
N LYS A 50 -13.03 -6.60 -7.92
CA LYS A 50 -13.80 -5.43 -7.46
C LYS A 50 -15.13 -5.85 -6.84
N LEU A 51 -15.24 -6.00 -5.53
CA LEU A 51 -16.46 -6.19 -4.74
C LEU A 51 -17.31 -7.44 -5.07
N THR A 52 -17.05 -8.15 -6.16
CA THR A 52 -17.81 -9.33 -6.54
C THR A 52 -16.95 -10.57 -6.43
N GLY A 53 -17.45 -11.59 -5.74
CA GLY A 53 -16.75 -12.87 -5.62
C GLY A 53 -15.74 -12.96 -4.47
N ILE A 54 -15.81 -12.07 -3.48
CA ILE A 54 -15.08 -12.25 -2.23
C ILE A 54 -15.74 -13.38 -1.45
N SER A 55 -15.06 -14.51 -1.39
CA SER A 55 -15.55 -15.70 -0.68
C SER A 55 -15.11 -15.68 0.79
N PRO A 56 -15.71 -16.54 1.64
CA PRO A 56 -15.26 -16.69 3.03
C PRO A 56 -13.76 -16.98 3.14
N GLU A 57 -13.21 -17.79 2.24
CA GLU A 57 -11.78 -18.15 2.23
C GLU A 57 -10.86 -16.94 1.94
N TYR A 58 -11.30 -16.00 1.13
CA TYR A 58 -10.57 -14.74 0.93
C TYR A 58 -10.52 -13.93 2.24
N ILE A 59 -11.66 -13.89 2.96
CA ILE A 59 -11.76 -13.18 4.24
C ILE A 59 -10.87 -13.85 5.28
N GLU A 60 -10.89 -15.20 5.36
CA GLU A 60 -10.04 -15.96 6.27
C GLU A 60 -8.55 -15.71 5.98
N LEU A 61 -8.13 -15.79 4.71
CA LEU A 61 -6.75 -15.58 4.30
C LEU A 61 -6.27 -14.17 4.67
N LEU A 62 -7.05 -13.13 4.32
CA LEU A 62 -6.69 -11.76 4.66
C LEU A 62 -6.66 -11.54 6.17
N THR A 63 -7.65 -12.04 6.90
CA THR A 63 -7.73 -11.90 8.37
C THR A 63 -6.53 -12.57 9.05
N TRP A 64 -6.18 -13.78 8.61
CA TRP A 64 -5.01 -14.48 9.12
C TRP A 64 -3.73 -13.67 8.87
N TRP A 65 -3.52 -13.22 7.64
CA TRP A 65 -2.31 -12.48 7.29
C TRP A 65 -2.20 -11.13 8.01
N LEU A 66 -3.27 -10.35 8.07
CA LEU A 66 -3.27 -9.08 8.80
C LEU A 66 -3.00 -9.26 10.30
N ASN A 67 -3.50 -10.34 10.92
CA ASN A 67 -3.17 -10.67 12.31
C ASN A 67 -1.70 -11.03 12.47
N ASP A 68 -1.15 -11.78 11.53
CA ASP A 68 0.26 -12.16 11.53
C ASP A 68 1.17 -10.92 11.41
N LEU A 69 0.93 -10.06 10.41
CA LEU A 69 1.66 -8.80 10.23
C LEU A 69 1.55 -7.88 11.46
N SER A 70 0.33 -7.69 11.98
CA SER A 70 0.09 -6.80 13.12
C SER A 70 0.68 -7.31 14.44
N SER A 71 1.05 -8.59 14.50
CA SER A 71 1.83 -9.15 15.61
C SER A 71 3.30 -8.77 15.54
N ILE A 72 3.80 -8.39 14.37
CA ILE A 72 5.19 -7.99 14.14
C ILE A 72 5.34 -6.48 14.34
N ALA A 73 4.51 -5.68 13.67
CA ALA A 73 4.54 -4.23 13.72
C ALA A 73 3.16 -3.62 13.42
N PRO A 74 2.89 -2.35 13.78
CA PRO A 74 1.68 -1.65 13.36
C PRO A 74 1.53 -1.66 11.84
N VAL A 75 0.32 -2.06 11.37
CA VAL A 75 -0.05 -2.13 9.96
C VAL A 75 -0.86 -0.91 9.57
N HIS A 76 -0.33 -0.09 8.69
CA HIS A 76 -1.00 1.05 8.10
C HIS A 76 -1.40 0.71 6.68
N MET A 77 -2.62 1.06 6.24
CA MET A 77 -3.09 0.67 4.93
C MET A 77 -4.02 1.70 4.29
N ILE A 78 -3.99 1.76 2.98
CA ILE A 78 -4.93 2.51 2.14
C ILE A 78 -5.69 1.55 1.24
N LEU A 79 -6.75 2.04 0.59
CA LEU A 79 -7.50 1.28 -0.41
C LEU A 79 -6.92 1.52 -1.81
N GLY A 80 -6.90 0.45 -2.62
CA GLY A 80 -6.69 0.54 -4.05
C GLY A 80 -7.99 0.54 -4.86
N ASN A 81 -7.89 0.71 -6.17
CA ASN A 81 -9.04 0.78 -7.07
C ASN A 81 -9.77 -0.56 -7.21
N HIS A 82 -9.13 -1.69 -6.90
CA HIS A 82 -9.75 -3.01 -6.84
C HIS A 82 -10.49 -3.26 -5.52
N ASP A 83 -10.17 -2.55 -4.45
CA ASP A 83 -10.82 -2.70 -3.16
C ASP A 83 -12.16 -1.98 -3.05
N LEU A 84 -12.47 -1.06 -3.98
CA LEU A 84 -13.67 -0.22 -3.95
C LEU A 84 -14.37 -0.11 -5.31
N ASN A 85 -15.58 0.45 -5.32
CA ASN A 85 -16.29 0.77 -6.55
C ASN A 85 -16.11 2.25 -6.91
N GLU A 86 -15.16 2.56 -7.80
CA GLU A 86 -14.86 3.92 -8.22
C GLU A 86 -16.06 4.65 -8.85
N SER A 87 -16.96 3.88 -9.52
CA SER A 87 -18.19 4.45 -10.12
C SER A 87 -19.25 4.79 -9.08
N ASN A 88 -19.14 4.28 -7.86
CA ASN A 88 -20.06 4.53 -6.77
C ASN A 88 -19.36 4.43 -5.41
N LEU A 89 -18.68 5.49 -5.03
CA LEU A 89 -17.96 5.60 -3.76
C LEU A 89 -18.86 5.57 -2.51
N SER A 90 -20.20 5.64 -2.67
CA SER A 90 -21.13 5.45 -1.55
C SER A 90 -21.30 3.96 -1.16
N ARG A 91 -20.88 3.03 -2.03
CA ARG A 91 -20.86 1.60 -1.70
C ARG A 91 -19.72 1.30 -0.72
N GLN A 92 -19.98 0.31 0.13
CA GLN A 92 -18.95 -0.22 1.02
C GLN A 92 -17.80 -0.82 0.19
N ASP A 93 -16.56 -0.52 0.57
CA ASP A 93 -15.38 -1.19 0.04
C ASP A 93 -15.24 -2.62 0.61
N ALA A 94 -14.35 -3.40 0.01
CA ALA A 94 -14.16 -4.80 0.35
C ALA A 94 -13.38 -5.02 1.67
N VAL A 95 -12.53 -4.08 2.05
CA VAL A 95 -11.54 -4.23 3.13
C VAL A 95 -12.07 -3.71 4.47
N SER A 96 -12.78 -2.57 4.48
CA SER A 96 -13.24 -1.91 5.71
C SER A 96 -14.08 -2.82 6.63
N PRO A 97 -15.03 -3.65 6.13
CA PRO A 97 -15.81 -4.52 6.99
C PRO A 97 -14.93 -5.56 7.71
N ILE A 98 -13.92 -6.08 7.01
CA ILE A 98 -13.00 -7.09 7.56
C ILE A 98 -12.16 -6.46 8.66
N VAL A 99 -11.49 -5.34 8.36
CA VAL A 99 -10.65 -4.62 9.34
C VAL A 99 -11.48 -4.20 10.56
N SER A 100 -12.70 -3.71 10.34
CA SER A 100 -13.59 -3.34 11.46
C SER A 100 -13.98 -4.54 12.31
N ALA A 101 -14.27 -5.69 11.70
CA ALA A 101 -14.65 -6.92 12.42
C ALA A 101 -13.47 -7.50 13.22
N MET A 102 -12.24 -7.35 12.73
CA MET A 102 -11.03 -7.80 13.44
C MET A 102 -10.83 -7.06 14.77
N ASN A 103 -11.27 -5.82 14.87
CA ASN A 103 -11.14 -4.99 16.07
C ASN A 103 -9.70 -4.97 16.64
N ASN A 104 -8.70 -4.95 15.76
CA ASN A 104 -7.28 -4.99 16.10
C ASN A 104 -6.72 -3.56 16.13
N SER A 105 -6.26 -3.11 17.31
CA SER A 105 -5.75 -1.75 17.52
C SER A 105 -4.42 -1.46 16.83
N ASN A 106 -3.76 -2.50 16.29
CA ASN A 106 -2.51 -2.39 15.54
C ASN A 106 -2.71 -2.32 14.02
N ILE A 107 -3.98 -2.22 13.55
CA ILE A 107 -4.31 -2.11 12.13
C ILE A 107 -5.03 -0.78 11.89
N PHE A 108 -4.48 0.05 11.00
CA PHE A 108 -4.95 1.40 10.69
C PHE A 108 -5.32 1.50 9.21
N LEU A 109 -6.61 1.59 8.90
CA LEU A 109 -7.10 1.79 7.53
C LEU A 109 -7.47 3.25 7.29
N TYR A 110 -6.76 3.90 6.38
CA TYR A 110 -6.97 5.32 6.02
C TYR A 110 -7.87 5.45 4.81
N LYS A 111 -9.12 5.84 5.03
CA LYS A 111 -10.13 6.10 3.98
C LYS A 111 -10.25 7.57 3.64
N LYS A 112 -9.76 8.44 4.52
CA LYS A 112 -9.78 9.89 4.34
C LYS A 112 -8.40 10.40 4.00
N SER A 113 -8.35 11.36 3.10
CA SER A 113 -7.14 12.11 2.80
C SER A 113 -6.77 13.00 3.97
N GLY A 114 -5.49 13.10 4.27
CA GLY A 114 -5.03 13.86 5.43
C GLY A 114 -3.56 13.61 5.75
N VAL A 115 -3.09 14.27 6.80
CA VAL A 115 -1.75 14.10 7.33
C VAL A 115 -1.86 13.43 8.70
N TYR A 116 -1.22 12.27 8.85
CA TYR A 116 -1.32 11.43 10.04
C TYR A 116 0.07 11.17 10.59
N GLU A 117 0.38 11.68 11.79
CA GLU A 117 1.63 11.36 12.46
C GLU A 117 1.57 9.93 12.98
N PHE A 118 2.51 9.07 12.54
CA PHE A 118 2.58 7.66 12.93
C PHE A 118 3.80 7.36 13.81
N HIS A 119 4.85 8.20 13.69
CA HIS A 119 6.04 8.16 14.50
C HIS A 119 6.44 9.61 14.83
N PRO A 120 7.08 9.90 15.99
CA PRO A 120 7.48 11.28 16.30
C PRO A 120 8.29 11.92 15.17
N GLY A 121 7.72 12.96 14.57
CA GLY A 121 8.34 13.68 13.45
C GLY A 121 8.13 13.06 12.07
N TRP A 122 7.34 11.97 11.92
CA TRP A 122 7.05 11.30 10.66
C TRP A 122 5.55 11.25 10.37
N ASN A 123 5.16 11.59 9.16
CA ASN A 123 3.77 11.66 8.75
C ASN A 123 3.49 10.79 7.53
N TRP A 124 2.37 10.05 7.57
CA TRP A 124 1.67 9.60 6.38
C TRP A 124 0.86 10.77 5.81
N CYS A 125 1.16 11.17 4.59
CA CYS A 125 0.39 12.13 3.80
C CYS A 125 -0.49 11.34 2.82
N ILE A 126 -1.69 10.98 3.26
CA ILE A 126 -2.59 10.07 2.56
C ILE A 126 -3.37 10.81 1.48
N PHE A 127 -3.25 10.34 0.24
CA PHE A 127 -4.05 10.74 -0.91
C PHE A 127 -5.04 9.62 -1.25
N SER A 128 -6.11 9.53 -0.47
CA SER A 128 -7.11 8.47 -0.64
C SER A 128 -7.89 8.64 -1.94
N ILE A 129 -7.97 7.56 -2.74
CA ILE A 129 -8.78 7.54 -3.96
C ILE A 129 -10.28 7.60 -3.68
N SER A 130 -10.71 7.23 -2.47
CA SER A 130 -12.10 7.38 -2.03
C SER A 130 -12.43 8.78 -1.51
N ASP A 131 -11.46 9.70 -1.42
CA ASP A 131 -11.61 11.03 -0.86
C ASP A 131 -10.76 12.06 -1.63
N LYS A 132 -10.95 12.15 -2.94
CA LYS A 132 -10.19 13.06 -3.82
C LYS A 132 -10.37 14.52 -3.46
N GLU A 133 -11.54 14.93 -2.96
CA GLU A 133 -11.79 16.30 -2.50
C GLU A 133 -10.85 16.72 -1.36
N GLY A 134 -10.51 15.77 -0.49
CA GLY A 134 -9.60 15.96 0.64
C GLY A 134 -8.13 16.17 0.23
N TRP A 135 -7.72 15.77 -0.99
CA TRP A 135 -6.33 15.91 -1.47
C TRP A 135 -5.79 17.34 -1.34
N LYS A 136 -6.65 18.35 -1.54
CA LYS A 136 -6.26 19.77 -1.46
C LYS A 136 -5.78 20.18 -0.07
N SER A 137 -6.20 19.46 0.96
CA SER A 137 -5.83 19.72 2.35
C SER A 137 -4.55 19.01 2.77
N VAL A 138 -4.11 18.02 2.01
CA VAL A 138 -2.87 17.27 2.30
C VAL A 138 -1.67 18.12 1.94
N LYS A 139 -0.95 18.59 2.95
CA LYS A 139 0.25 19.42 2.78
C LYS A 139 1.37 18.89 3.66
N PRO A 140 2.62 18.81 3.17
CA PRO A 140 3.73 18.39 3.99
C PRO A 140 3.94 19.36 5.16
N MET A 141 4.21 18.82 6.33
CA MET A 141 4.50 19.60 7.54
C MET A 141 5.97 19.96 7.61
N LYS A 142 6.25 21.24 7.90
CA LYS A 142 7.64 21.71 8.06
C LYS A 142 8.33 21.02 9.22
N ASN A 143 9.63 20.74 9.06
CA ASN A 143 10.49 20.10 10.06
C ASN A 143 10.03 18.69 10.45
N LYS A 144 9.34 18.00 9.57
CA LYS A 144 8.94 16.60 9.71
C LYS A 144 9.26 15.86 8.43
N ILE A 145 9.44 14.56 8.53
CA ILE A 145 9.49 13.67 7.37
C ILE A 145 8.07 13.38 6.92
N ASN A 146 7.78 13.64 5.66
CA ASN A 146 6.45 13.52 5.08
C ASN A 146 6.50 12.48 3.96
N ILE A 147 5.79 11.39 4.13
CA ILE A 147 5.69 10.31 3.15
C ILE A 147 4.35 10.44 2.44
N ALA A 148 4.37 10.78 1.14
CA ALA A 148 3.17 10.78 0.33
C ALA A 148 2.73 9.34 0.07
N CYS A 149 1.48 9.00 0.35
CA CYS A 149 0.93 7.67 0.14
C CYS A 149 -0.24 7.76 -0.84
N TYR A 150 -0.10 7.10 -1.98
CA TYR A 150 -1.06 7.17 -3.07
C TYR A 150 -1.18 5.83 -3.78
N HIS A 151 -2.38 5.46 -4.19
CA HIS A 151 -2.66 4.33 -5.06
C HIS A 151 -3.34 4.82 -6.34
N GLY A 152 -2.70 4.60 -7.47
CA GLY A 152 -3.22 4.95 -8.78
C GLY A 152 -2.12 5.26 -9.80
N PRO A 153 -2.49 5.45 -11.08
CA PRO A 153 -1.53 5.68 -12.14
C PRO A 153 -0.77 7.00 -11.94
N VAL A 154 0.53 6.94 -12.20
CA VAL A 154 1.40 8.12 -12.25
C VAL A 154 1.90 8.28 -13.68
N SER A 155 1.69 9.46 -14.28
CA SER A 155 2.14 9.75 -15.65
C SER A 155 3.64 9.56 -15.81
N GLY A 156 4.02 8.84 -16.87
CA GLY A 156 5.39 8.49 -17.17
C GLY A 156 5.84 7.16 -16.58
N ALA A 157 5.04 6.53 -15.69
CA ALA A 157 5.28 5.16 -15.27
C ALA A 157 4.96 4.18 -16.40
N ARG A 158 5.65 3.04 -16.43
CA ARG A 158 5.46 2.01 -17.45
C ARG A 158 4.89 0.74 -16.85
N THR A 159 3.99 0.11 -17.59
CA THR A 159 3.49 -1.22 -17.27
C THR A 159 4.53 -2.30 -17.59
N GLU A 160 4.30 -3.53 -17.16
CA GLU A 160 5.11 -4.72 -17.50
C GLU A 160 5.31 -4.91 -19.00
N THR A 161 4.32 -4.52 -19.81
CA THR A 161 4.37 -4.58 -21.28
C THR A 161 5.10 -3.39 -21.91
N GLY A 162 5.62 -2.45 -21.10
CA GLY A 162 6.32 -1.26 -21.55
C GLY A 162 5.41 -0.09 -21.98
N TYR A 163 4.09 -0.24 -21.81
CA TYR A 163 3.13 0.84 -22.08
C TYR A 163 3.31 1.96 -21.04
N GLU A 164 3.45 3.20 -21.49
CA GLU A 164 3.57 4.36 -20.61
C GLU A 164 2.18 4.79 -20.11
N LEU A 165 2.04 4.89 -18.81
CA LEU A 165 0.81 5.31 -18.17
C LEU A 165 0.58 6.80 -18.36
N GLU A 166 -0.67 7.16 -18.65
CA GLU A 166 -1.16 8.53 -18.62
C GLU A 166 -2.14 8.68 -17.45
N GLY A 167 -1.91 9.64 -16.57
CA GLY A 167 -2.75 9.85 -15.39
C GLY A 167 -2.80 11.34 -15.00
N GLU A 168 -3.73 11.67 -14.10
CA GLU A 168 -3.85 13.01 -13.54
C GLU A 168 -2.68 13.36 -12.61
N VAL A 169 -2.06 12.34 -12.00
CA VAL A 169 -0.93 12.48 -11.09
C VAL A 169 0.36 12.34 -11.88
N THR A 170 1.28 13.25 -11.67
CA THR A 170 2.63 13.25 -12.24
C THR A 170 3.67 13.22 -11.12
N THR A 171 4.92 12.92 -11.43
CA THR A 171 6.02 12.94 -10.46
C THR A 171 6.15 14.28 -9.73
N SER A 172 5.79 15.39 -10.39
CA SER A 172 5.82 16.71 -9.77
C SER A 172 4.79 16.88 -8.62
N PHE A 173 3.78 16.02 -8.55
CA PHE A 173 2.82 16.00 -7.47
C PHE A 173 3.49 15.67 -6.11
N PHE A 174 4.53 14.86 -6.14
CA PHE A 174 5.25 14.38 -4.95
C PHE A 174 6.49 15.20 -4.59
N LYS A 175 6.83 16.23 -5.36
CA LYS A 175 8.11 16.97 -5.25
C LYS A 175 8.39 17.60 -3.88
N ASP A 176 7.33 17.92 -3.12
CA ASP A 176 7.44 18.59 -1.83
C ASP A 176 7.43 17.60 -0.64
N TYR A 177 7.38 16.30 -0.92
CA TYR A 177 7.42 15.21 0.06
C TYR A 177 8.82 14.60 0.10
N ASP A 178 9.19 14.05 1.25
CA ASP A 178 10.49 13.41 1.44
C ASP A 178 10.54 12.05 0.75
N TYR A 179 9.43 11.29 0.80
CA TYR A 179 9.24 9.99 0.15
C TYR A 179 7.84 9.89 -0.46
N ALA A 180 7.68 8.95 -1.39
CA ALA A 180 6.36 8.57 -1.93
C ALA A 180 6.22 7.05 -1.93
N PHE A 181 5.17 6.54 -1.27
CA PHE A 181 4.75 5.15 -1.30
C PHE A 181 3.58 5.03 -2.25
N LEU A 182 3.80 4.31 -3.35
CA LEU A 182 2.87 4.23 -4.47
C LEU A 182 2.38 2.79 -4.66
N GLY A 183 1.13 2.63 -5.11
CA GLY A 183 0.55 1.38 -5.61
C GLY A 183 -0.06 1.59 -6.99
N ASP A 184 -0.60 0.52 -7.62
CA ASP A 184 -1.12 0.46 -9.01
C ASP A 184 -0.02 0.43 -10.09
N ILE A 185 1.25 0.48 -9.70
CA ILE A 185 2.38 0.45 -10.63
C ILE A 185 3.13 -0.86 -10.42
N HIS A 186 2.82 -1.84 -11.24
CA HIS A 186 3.24 -3.24 -11.09
C HIS A 186 4.68 -3.53 -11.51
N THR A 187 5.46 -2.53 -11.87
CA THR A 187 6.85 -2.70 -12.31
C THR A 187 7.75 -1.80 -11.50
N PHE A 188 8.78 -2.38 -10.88
CA PHE A 188 9.81 -1.60 -10.22
C PHE A 188 10.48 -0.65 -11.22
N GLN A 189 10.45 0.65 -10.91
CA GLN A 189 11.04 1.67 -11.78
C GLN A 189 11.31 2.97 -11.02
N PHE A 190 12.27 3.72 -11.52
CA PHE A 190 12.53 5.09 -11.07
C PHE A 190 11.80 6.08 -11.96
N LEU A 191 11.06 7.01 -11.37
CA LEU A 191 10.35 8.07 -12.07
C LEU A 191 10.94 9.44 -11.74
N GLY A 192 11.38 10.18 -12.77
CA GLY A 192 11.94 11.52 -12.61
C GLY A 192 13.40 11.52 -12.14
N THR A 193 13.84 12.67 -11.63
CA THR A 193 15.24 12.91 -11.19
C THR A 193 15.50 12.65 -9.71
N LYS A 194 14.44 12.45 -8.90
CA LYS A 194 14.53 11.94 -7.53
C LYS A 194 14.20 10.46 -7.60
N GLU A 195 14.97 9.67 -6.88
CA GLU A 195 14.64 8.26 -6.63
C GLU A 195 13.32 8.20 -5.87
N ILE A 196 12.25 7.87 -6.58
CA ILE A 196 10.99 7.49 -5.99
C ILE A 196 11.01 5.97 -6.11
N GLU A 197 11.26 5.31 -5.01
CA GLU A 197 11.18 3.85 -4.97
C GLU A 197 9.72 3.45 -5.02
N ILE A 198 9.36 2.76 -6.09
CA ILE A 198 8.05 2.19 -6.30
C ILE A 198 8.22 0.68 -6.25
N VAL A 199 7.61 0.07 -5.30
CA VAL A 199 7.60 -1.37 -5.16
C VAL A 199 6.17 -1.81 -5.37
N VAL A 200 5.82 -2.58 -6.34
CA VAL A 200 5.79 -4.01 -6.52
C VAL A 200 4.81 -4.50 -7.56
N SER A 201 5.07 -5.60 -8.21
CA SER A 201 4.17 -6.28 -9.12
C SER A 201 3.68 -7.63 -8.59
N GLU A 202 2.51 -8.03 -9.10
CA GLU A 202 1.88 -9.32 -8.90
C GLU A 202 2.75 -10.52 -9.36
N GLU A 203 3.55 -10.31 -10.40
CA GLU A 203 4.39 -11.35 -11.00
C GLU A 203 5.64 -11.66 -10.15
N GLU A 204 6.06 -10.72 -9.37
CA GLU A 204 7.24 -10.77 -8.53
C GLU A 204 6.98 -11.34 -7.13
N LEU A 205 5.72 -11.42 -6.68
CA LEU A 205 5.34 -12.32 -5.59
C LEU A 205 5.78 -13.76 -5.85
N LYS A 206 6.02 -14.13 -7.12
CA LYS A 206 6.62 -15.42 -7.50
C LYS A 206 8.10 -15.53 -7.17
N ASN A 207 8.83 -14.42 -7.06
CA ASN A 207 10.29 -14.38 -6.98
C ASN A 207 10.88 -13.79 -5.71
N TYR A 208 10.09 -13.42 -4.70
CA TYR A 208 10.56 -12.92 -3.40
C TYR A 208 11.32 -11.59 -3.36
N SER A 209 11.36 -10.81 -4.43
CA SER A 209 12.21 -9.63 -4.49
C SER A 209 11.48 -8.29 -4.31
N ASN A 210 10.23 -8.30 -3.94
CA ASN A 210 9.34 -7.16 -4.15
C ASN A 210 8.67 -6.54 -2.94
N TYR A 211 9.26 -6.66 -1.80
CA TYR A 211 9.01 -5.72 -0.72
C TYR A 211 10.34 -5.05 -0.39
N GLU A 212 10.28 -3.79 -0.14
CA GLU A 212 11.44 -3.05 0.31
C GLU A 212 11.34 -2.74 1.80
N ILE A 213 12.41 -3.06 2.48
CA ILE A 213 12.64 -2.58 3.84
C ILE A 213 13.50 -1.35 3.68
N ILE A 214 12.89 -0.18 3.83
CA ILE A 214 13.59 1.08 3.71
C ILE A 214 14.48 1.25 4.94
N GLU A 215 15.76 1.00 4.73
CA GLU A 215 16.83 1.42 5.63
C GLU A 215 17.35 2.79 5.18
N GLU A 216 17.92 3.53 6.12
CA GLU A 216 18.48 4.85 5.89
C GLU A 216 19.28 4.95 4.59
N VAL A 217 18.83 5.76 3.65
CA VAL A 217 19.71 6.23 2.57
C VAL A 217 20.69 7.20 3.24
N SER A 218 21.87 6.71 3.56
CA SER A 218 22.97 7.56 4.01
C SER A 218 23.32 8.55 2.91
N GLN A 219 23.38 9.79 3.27
CA GLN A 219 23.69 10.99 2.46
C GLN A 219 24.88 10.79 1.53
#